data_18a5fc65296d948a8a8e6e5b7bdfb83f
#
_entry.id   18a5fc65296d948a8a8e6e5b7bdfb83f
#
_cell.length_a   1.000
_cell.length_b   1.000
_cell.length_c   1.000
_cell.angle_alpha   90.00
_cell.angle_beta   90.00
_cell.angle_gamma   90.00
#
_symmetry.space_group_name_H-M   'P 1'
#
loop_
_entity.id
_entity.type
_entity.pdbx_description
1 polymer ?
#
loop_
_entity_poly.entity_id
_entity_poly.type
_entity_poly.pdbx_seq_one_letter_code
_entity_poly.pdbx_strand_id
1 'polypeptide(L)'
;AGAPNVMMGHSHSGNLSAREGVARGVITMLCSDYYPAALIDAVFILHRECAMSLSEAFALVTANPAKAVGIYSEVGTLTVGKRADILLVREIGCTPDARITTPVITRAFVGGNSVYRSHYPDQPHGYDR
;
A
#
# COMPACT_ATOMS: atom_id res chain seq x y z
N ALA A 1 5.10 0.08 -12.81
CA ALA A 1 6.03 1.13 -12.38
C ALA A 1 6.56 0.81 -10.98
N GLY A 2 7.74 1.34 -10.65
CA GLY A 2 8.31 1.22 -9.30
C GLY A 2 7.62 2.11 -8.29
N ALA A 3 7.30 1.58 -7.11
CA ALA A 3 6.71 2.32 -6.00
C ALA A 3 7.57 3.52 -5.53
N PRO A 4 8.90 3.44 -5.51
CA PRO A 4 9.74 4.60 -5.20
C PRO A 4 9.48 5.81 -6.10
N ASN A 5 9.15 5.60 -7.38
CA ASN A 5 8.82 6.70 -8.31
C ASN A 5 7.50 7.40 -7.94
N VAL A 6 6.57 6.69 -7.31
CA VAL A 6 5.36 7.30 -6.75
C VAL A 6 5.72 8.19 -5.57
N MET A 7 6.61 7.75 -4.69
CA MET A 7 7.03 8.50 -3.51
C MET A 7 7.76 9.79 -3.89
N MET A 8 8.66 9.73 -4.87
CA MET A 8 9.43 10.90 -5.33
C MET A 8 8.58 11.96 -6.05
N GLY A 9 7.44 11.59 -6.60
CA GLY A 9 6.46 12.51 -7.18
C GLY A 9 6.82 13.14 -8.53
N HIS A 10 8.03 12.94 -9.02
CA HIS A 10 8.49 13.47 -10.32
C HIS A 10 9.41 12.46 -11.03
N SER A 11 9.49 12.58 -12.34
CA SER A 11 10.39 11.77 -13.16
C SER A 11 11.74 12.49 -13.31
N HIS A 12 12.84 11.76 -13.05
CA HIS A 12 14.19 12.29 -13.28
C HIS A 12 14.54 12.53 -14.76
N SER A 13 13.78 11.94 -15.68
CA SER A 13 14.07 11.97 -17.12
C SER A 13 13.07 12.78 -17.94
N GLY A 14 12.24 13.62 -17.32
CA GLY A 14 11.23 14.41 -18.03
C GLY A 14 10.06 13.59 -18.60
N ASN A 15 9.99 12.30 -18.29
CA ASN A 15 8.90 11.41 -18.67
C ASN A 15 7.67 11.61 -17.76
N LEU A 16 6.55 11.00 -18.14
CA LEU A 16 5.34 10.96 -17.32
C LEU A 16 5.67 10.45 -15.89
N SER A 17 5.27 11.20 -14.87
CA SER A 17 5.47 10.76 -13.49
C SER A 17 4.62 9.51 -13.19
N ALA A 18 5.08 8.66 -12.25
CA ALA A 18 4.31 7.48 -11.87
C ALA A 18 2.92 7.84 -11.32
N ARG A 19 2.79 8.93 -10.57
CA ARG A 19 1.50 9.43 -10.05
C ARG A 19 0.55 9.82 -11.19
N GLU A 20 1.03 10.57 -12.16
CA GLU A 20 0.24 10.97 -13.33
C GLU A 20 -0.12 9.77 -14.21
N GLY A 21 0.79 8.82 -14.39
CA GLY A 21 0.53 7.58 -15.13
C GLY A 21 -0.55 6.72 -14.47
N VAL A 22 -0.58 6.65 -13.14
CA VAL A 22 -1.65 5.99 -12.39
C VAL A 22 -2.95 6.77 -12.53
N ALA A 23 -2.94 8.10 -12.32
CA ALA A 23 -4.12 8.94 -12.42
C ALA A 23 -4.78 8.89 -13.81
N ARG A 24 -3.98 8.72 -14.87
CA ARG A 24 -4.46 8.54 -16.25
C ARG A 24 -4.84 7.10 -16.60
N GLY A 25 -4.68 6.15 -15.67
CA GLY A 25 -5.00 4.73 -15.89
C GLY A 25 -4.02 3.99 -16.82
N VAL A 26 -2.88 4.58 -17.18
CA VAL A 26 -1.86 3.93 -18.03
C VAL A 26 -0.90 3.06 -17.22
N ILE A 27 -0.79 3.30 -15.91
CA ILE A 27 -0.08 2.45 -14.97
C ILE A 27 -1.12 1.73 -14.13
N THR A 28 -1.21 0.42 -14.28
CA THR A 28 -2.22 -0.42 -13.65
C THR A 28 -1.68 -1.30 -12.53
N MET A 29 -0.35 -1.33 -12.32
CA MET A 29 0.29 -2.05 -11.23
C MET A 29 1.63 -1.41 -10.85
N LEU A 30 2.00 -1.61 -9.59
CA LEU A 30 3.27 -1.18 -9.02
C LEU A 30 4.09 -2.40 -8.57
N CYS A 31 5.41 -2.24 -8.59
CA CYS A 31 6.37 -3.19 -8.00
C CYS A 31 7.22 -2.47 -6.96
N SER A 32 7.85 -3.23 -6.08
CA SER A 32 8.69 -2.69 -5.01
C SER A 32 9.98 -2.03 -5.52
N ASP A 33 10.43 -2.45 -6.73
CA ASP A 33 11.73 -2.07 -7.24
C ASP A 33 12.83 -2.43 -6.22
N TYR A 34 13.75 -1.55 -5.91
CA TYR A 34 14.84 -1.76 -4.94
C TYR A 34 14.43 -1.49 -3.48
N TYR A 35 13.22 -0.97 -3.21
CA TYR A 35 12.77 -0.61 -1.85
C TYR A 35 11.39 -1.20 -1.54
N PRO A 36 11.30 -2.42 -0.98
CA PRO A 36 10.03 -3.09 -0.72
C PRO A 36 9.05 -2.31 0.16
N ALA A 37 9.53 -1.55 1.15
CA ALA A 37 8.67 -0.75 2.02
C ALA A 37 7.90 0.35 1.27
N ALA A 38 8.41 0.80 0.12
CA ALA A 38 7.76 1.81 -0.71
C ALA A 38 6.36 1.41 -1.20
N LEU A 39 6.05 0.12 -1.28
CA LEU A 39 4.74 -0.33 -1.77
C LEU A 39 3.59 0.20 -0.91
N ILE A 40 3.70 0.08 0.41
CA ILE A 40 2.62 0.53 1.30
C ILE A 40 2.53 2.07 1.32
N ASP A 41 3.67 2.76 1.34
CA ASP A 41 3.70 4.22 1.30
C ASP A 41 3.11 4.75 0.00
N ALA A 42 3.45 4.14 -1.16
CA ALA A 42 2.92 4.54 -2.45
C ALA A 42 1.39 4.41 -2.53
N VAL A 43 0.80 3.36 -1.95
CA VAL A 43 -0.66 3.19 -1.88
C VAL A 43 -1.32 4.36 -1.15
N PHE A 44 -0.81 4.74 0.01
CA PHE A 44 -1.37 5.84 0.81
C PHE A 44 -1.12 7.21 0.17
N ILE A 45 -0.01 7.41 -0.51
CA ILE A 45 0.26 8.63 -1.30
C ILE A 45 -0.75 8.75 -2.44
N LEU A 46 -0.98 7.69 -3.22
CA LEU A 46 -1.94 7.69 -4.31
C LEU A 46 -3.37 7.95 -3.81
N HIS A 47 -3.74 7.36 -2.69
CA HIS A 47 -5.02 7.64 -2.05
C HIS A 47 -5.19 9.12 -1.69
N ARG A 48 -4.18 9.72 -1.04
CA ARG A 48 -4.26 11.11 -0.56
C ARG A 48 -4.11 12.15 -1.65
N GLU A 49 -3.24 11.91 -2.64
CA GLU A 49 -2.83 12.92 -3.60
C GLU A 49 -3.43 12.75 -5.00
N CYS A 50 -3.88 11.54 -5.36
CA CYS A 50 -4.43 11.24 -6.68
C CYS A 50 -5.94 10.96 -6.67
N ALA A 51 -6.64 11.28 -5.57
CA ALA A 51 -8.08 11.08 -5.40
C ALA A 51 -8.56 9.64 -5.67
N MET A 52 -7.70 8.65 -5.51
CA MET A 52 -8.05 7.23 -5.61
C MET A 52 -8.70 6.76 -4.31
N SER A 53 -9.69 5.89 -4.40
CA SER A 53 -10.14 5.15 -3.22
C SER A 53 -9.01 4.27 -2.69
N LEU A 54 -9.01 3.99 -1.39
CA LEU A 54 -7.98 3.12 -0.79
C LEU A 54 -7.99 1.71 -1.43
N SER A 55 -9.18 1.20 -1.78
CA SER A 55 -9.35 -0.08 -2.46
C SER A 55 -8.70 -0.10 -3.85
N GLU A 56 -8.89 0.95 -4.65
CA GLU A 56 -8.24 1.08 -5.96
C GLU A 56 -6.73 1.17 -5.83
N ALA A 57 -6.23 1.97 -4.90
CA ALA A 57 -4.81 2.11 -4.65
C ALA A 57 -4.17 0.78 -4.20
N PHE A 58 -4.83 0.02 -3.31
CA PHE A 58 -4.37 -1.32 -2.94
C PHE A 58 -4.43 -2.31 -4.10
N ALA A 59 -5.40 -2.22 -5.00
CA ALA A 59 -5.47 -3.11 -6.15
C ALA A 59 -4.23 -3.05 -7.06
N LEU A 60 -3.54 -1.89 -7.11
CA LEU A 60 -2.31 -1.72 -7.89
C LEU A 60 -1.15 -2.61 -7.38
N VAL A 61 -1.18 -3.03 -6.12
CA VAL A 61 -0.13 -3.84 -5.47
C VAL A 61 -0.60 -5.23 -5.06
N THR A 62 -1.88 -5.55 -5.27
CA THR A 62 -2.49 -6.84 -4.88
C THR A 62 -3.22 -7.52 -6.03
N ALA A 63 -4.45 -7.11 -6.33
CA ALA A 63 -5.31 -7.76 -7.32
C ALA A 63 -4.75 -7.67 -8.74
N ASN A 64 -4.25 -6.49 -9.14
CA ASN A 64 -3.77 -6.27 -10.50
C ASN A 64 -2.50 -7.10 -10.81
N PRO A 65 -1.46 -7.10 -9.95
CA PRO A 65 -0.33 -8.01 -10.13
C PRO A 65 -0.74 -9.48 -10.14
N ALA A 66 -1.65 -9.90 -9.24
CA ALA A 66 -2.12 -11.29 -9.19
C ALA A 66 -2.81 -11.70 -10.50
N LYS A 67 -3.59 -10.81 -11.11
CA LYS A 67 -4.19 -11.03 -12.43
C LYS A 67 -3.12 -11.12 -13.52
N ALA A 68 -2.14 -10.23 -13.51
CA ALA A 68 -1.10 -10.17 -14.52
C ALA A 68 -0.23 -11.44 -14.57
N VAL A 69 0.01 -12.05 -13.41
CA VAL A 69 0.80 -13.31 -13.32
C VAL A 69 -0.06 -14.58 -13.26
N GLY A 70 -1.39 -14.47 -13.38
CA GLY A 70 -2.30 -15.61 -13.49
C GLY A 70 -2.65 -16.35 -12.19
N ILE A 71 -2.39 -15.74 -11.02
CA ILE A 71 -2.68 -16.36 -9.69
C ILE A 71 -3.85 -15.70 -8.95
N TYR A 72 -4.64 -14.90 -9.64
CA TYR A 72 -5.76 -14.15 -9.03
C TYR A 72 -6.84 -15.03 -8.40
N SER A 73 -7.00 -16.27 -8.87
CA SER A 73 -7.90 -17.25 -8.24
C SER A 73 -7.51 -17.63 -6.81
N GLU A 74 -6.21 -17.52 -6.49
CA GLU A 74 -5.66 -17.95 -5.19
C GLU A 74 -5.41 -16.80 -4.23
N VAL A 75 -4.98 -15.63 -4.74
CA VAL A 75 -4.53 -14.48 -3.96
C VAL A 75 -5.00 -13.15 -4.55
N GLY A 76 -4.62 -12.04 -3.93
CA GLY A 76 -4.80 -10.67 -4.44
C GLY A 76 -6.09 -9.98 -3.97
N THR A 77 -6.99 -10.68 -3.28
CA THR A 77 -8.21 -10.11 -2.67
C THR A 77 -8.58 -10.86 -1.41
N LEU A 78 -9.29 -10.17 -0.51
CA LEU A 78 -9.90 -10.77 0.69
C LEU A 78 -11.26 -11.40 0.29
N THR A 79 -11.21 -12.57 -0.33
CA THR A 79 -12.39 -13.31 -0.79
C THR A 79 -12.37 -14.69 -0.14
N VAL A 80 -13.53 -15.15 0.35
CA VAL A 80 -13.66 -16.49 0.93
C VAL A 80 -13.21 -17.55 -0.08
N GLY A 81 -12.39 -18.49 0.37
CA GLY A 81 -11.80 -19.55 -0.45
C GLY A 81 -10.42 -19.23 -1.02
N LYS A 82 -9.96 -17.96 -0.95
CA LYS A 82 -8.59 -17.61 -1.30
C LYS A 82 -7.61 -17.82 -0.13
N ARG A 83 -6.32 -17.91 -0.45
CA ARG A 83 -5.27 -18.01 0.54
C ARG A 83 -5.29 -16.79 1.48
N ALA A 84 -5.21 -17.02 2.76
CA ALA A 84 -5.24 -15.98 3.78
C ALA A 84 -3.88 -15.29 3.94
N ASP A 85 -3.46 -14.55 2.91
CA ASP A 85 -2.32 -13.64 2.94
C ASP A 85 -2.85 -12.24 3.25
N ILE A 86 -2.70 -11.80 4.50
CA ILE A 86 -3.40 -10.62 5.04
C ILE A 86 -2.41 -9.71 5.76
N LEU A 87 -2.51 -8.42 5.51
CA LEU A 87 -1.82 -7.38 6.28
C LEU A 87 -2.83 -6.60 7.12
N LEU A 88 -2.48 -6.32 8.37
CA LEU A 88 -3.14 -5.32 9.20
C LEU A 88 -2.28 -4.07 9.17
N VAL A 89 -2.85 -2.99 8.64
CA VAL A 89 -2.17 -1.70 8.47
C VAL A 89 -2.88 -0.65 9.31
N ARG A 90 -2.11 0.18 9.99
CA ARG A 90 -2.59 1.33 10.76
C ARG A 90 -1.91 2.59 10.24
N GLU A 91 -2.65 3.67 10.12
CA GLU A 91 -2.06 5.00 9.94
C GLU A 91 -1.73 5.60 11.32
N ILE A 92 -0.49 6.07 11.45
CA ILE A 92 0.00 6.68 12.68
C ILE A 92 0.33 8.14 12.38
N GLY A 93 -0.18 9.05 13.22
CA GLY A 93 0.14 10.47 13.13
C GLY A 93 1.63 10.72 13.39
N CYS A 94 2.29 11.42 12.47
CA CYS A 94 3.68 11.81 12.58
C CYS A 94 3.84 13.21 13.19
N THR A 95 2.76 13.96 13.34
CA THR A 95 2.70 15.30 13.89
C THR A 95 1.71 15.36 15.05
N PRO A 96 1.89 16.28 16.03
CA PRO A 96 0.97 16.40 17.18
C PRO A 96 -0.50 16.64 16.78
N ASP A 97 -0.73 17.25 15.63
CA ASP A 97 -2.07 17.52 15.07
C ASP A 97 -2.58 16.40 14.13
N ALA A 98 -1.84 15.30 14.02
CA ALA A 98 -2.12 14.14 13.17
C ALA A 98 -2.40 14.45 11.69
N ARG A 99 -1.97 15.63 11.20
CA ARG A 99 -2.18 16.02 9.79
C ARG A 99 -1.32 15.22 8.81
N ILE A 100 -0.18 14.72 9.28
CA ILE A 100 0.70 13.83 8.51
C ILE A 100 0.65 12.47 9.16
N THR A 101 0.26 11.47 8.39
CA THR A 101 0.22 10.08 8.83
C THR A 101 1.18 9.22 8.00
N THR A 102 1.68 8.15 8.61
CA THR A 102 2.43 7.11 7.93
C THR A 102 1.76 5.76 8.12
N PRO A 103 1.66 4.93 7.07
CA PRO A 103 1.14 3.57 7.22
C PRO A 103 2.18 2.69 7.92
N VAL A 104 1.72 1.92 8.89
CA VAL A 104 2.55 0.94 9.60
C VAL A 104 1.87 -0.42 9.54
N ILE A 105 2.61 -1.44 9.13
CA ILE A 105 2.13 -2.82 9.19
C ILE A 105 2.23 -3.29 10.63
N THR A 106 1.10 -3.60 11.25
CA THR A 106 1.03 -4.09 12.64
C THR A 106 1.08 -5.61 12.71
N ARG A 107 0.52 -6.30 11.73
CA ARG A 107 0.59 -7.76 11.59
C ARG A 107 0.64 -8.17 10.13
N ALA A 108 1.27 -9.32 9.87
CA ALA A 108 1.19 -10.00 8.59
C ALA A 108 0.87 -11.49 8.79
N PHE A 109 0.01 -12.01 7.93
CA PHE A 109 -0.36 -13.42 7.88
C PHE A 109 -0.05 -13.97 6.49
N VAL A 110 0.48 -15.17 6.44
CA VAL A 110 0.70 -15.94 5.20
C VAL A 110 0.03 -17.30 5.35
N GLY A 111 -0.89 -17.61 4.48
CA GLY A 111 -1.71 -18.82 4.57
C GLY A 111 -2.45 -18.95 5.90
N GLY A 112 -2.86 -17.83 6.51
CA GLY A 112 -3.54 -17.78 7.80
C GLY A 112 -2.60 -17.84 9.03
N ASN A 113 -1.32 -18.08 8.85
CA ASN A 113 -0.33 -18.12 9.93
C ASN A 113 0.25 -16.73 10.17
N SER A 114 0.31 -16.28 11.43
CA SER A 114 0.96 -15.02 11.78
C SER A 114 2.46 -15.13 11.60
N VAL A 115 3.03 -14.34 10.68
CA VAL A 115 4.46 -14.35 10.34
C VAL A 115 5.18 -13.08 10.82
N TYR A 116 4.43 -12.04 11.12
CA TYR A 116 4.97 -10.78 11.61
C TYR A 116 4.00 -10.11 12.58
N ARG A 117 4.54 -9.53 13.64
CA ARG A 117 3.84 -8.66 14.58
C ARG A 117 4.78 -7.52 14.98
N SER A 118 4.32 -6.28 14.81
CA SER A 118 5.08 -5.13 15.28
C SER A 118 4.95 -4.98 16.81
N HIS A 119 5.95 -4.34 17.42
CA HIS A 119 5.89 -3.95 18.84
C HIS A 119 5.14 -2.62 19.06
N TYR A 120 4.53 -2.07 18.01
CA TYR A 120 3.67 -0.89 18.17
C TYR A 120 2.46 -1.27 19.01
N PRO A 121 2.15 -0.53 20.08
CA PRO A 121 1.01 -0.83 20.94
C PRO A 121 -0.27 -0.80 20.11
N ASP A 122 -1.10 -1.84 20.26
CA ASP A 122 -2.39 -1.98 19.58
C ASP A 122 -3.44 -0.94 20.06
N GLN A 123 -3.09 -0.12 21.07
CA GLN A 123 -3.97 0.90 21.62
C GLN A 123 -3.66 2.27 21.02
N PRO A 124 -4.66 3.06 20.62
CA PRO A 124 -4.46 4.48 20.52
C PRO A 124 -4.05 4.97 21.90
N HIS A 125 -2.94 5.68 22.00
CA HIS A 125 -2.75 6.51 23.17
C HIS A 125 -3.95 7.46 23.20
N GLY A 126 -4.93 7.16 24.04
CA GLY A 126 -5.85 8.15 24.51
C GLY A 126 -4.98 9.25 25.08
N TYR A 127 -4.98 10.40 24.45
CA TYR A 127 -4.61 11.61 25.12
C TYR A 127 -5.69 11.84 26.18
N ASP A 128 -5.60 11.13 27.29
CA ASP A 128 -6.13 11.67 28.53
C ASP A 128 -5.23 12.83 28.91
N ARG A 129 -5.84 13.99 28.86
CA ARG A 129 -5.29 15.32 29.18
C ARG A 129 -4.52 15.37 30.45
#